data_2d8067b5fcc39b2005c29b39360a2187
#
_entry.id   2d8067b5fcc39b2005c29b39360a2187
#
_cell.length_a   1.000
_cell.length_b   1.000
_cell.length_c   1.000
_cell.angle_alpha   90.00
_cell.angle_beta   90.00
_cell.angle_gamma   90.00
#
_symmetry.space_group_name_H-M   'P 1'
#
loop_
_entity.id
_entity.type
_entity.pdbx_description
1 polymer ?
#
loop_
_entity_poly.entity_id
_entity_poly.type
_entity_poly.pdbx_seq_one_letter_code
_entity_poly.pdbx_strand_id
1 'polypeptide(L)'
;QCPHCGKEFMMYSEGTRLWCAACGKAWQMSALSELSAEEGETEFTHIPDWMAWERENVRREVREGRYHFEADVTVHTLPNAKRFYDQGMGKLIQTCEGTRIQCTAYGKPCDLYWAGTELESVHIEYDYPYRKDKYKKNIFGDCVDISTHDDSYWLHPVGLRDQLTKISLATEEIFLLAKEKVKERSKKN
;
A
#
# COMPACT_ATOMS: atom_id res chain seq x y z
N GLN A 1 8.28 -4.06 6.29
CA GLN A 1 9.36 -5.05 6.14
C GLN A 1 10.13 -5.20 7.46
N CYS A 2 10.50 -6.42 7.86
CA CYS A 2 11.31 -6.62 9.04
C CYS A 2 12.77 -6.19 8.81
N PRO A 3 13.36 -5.30 9.63
CA PRO A 3 14.73 -4.84 9.42
C PRO A 3 15.76 -5.90 9.78
N HIS A 4 15.39 -6.89 10.62
CA HIS A 4 16.26 -7.95 11.03
C HIS A 4 16.42 -9.08 10.00
N CYS A 5 15.29 -9.59 9.46
CA CYS A 5 15.30 -10.73 8.53
C CYS A 5 14.90 -10.40 7.10
N GLY A 6 14.52 -9.18 6.80
CA GLY A 6 14.11 -8.74 5.47
C GLY A 6 12.72 -9.22 5.01
N LYS A 7 11.99 -10.02 5.79
CA LYS A 7 10.67 -10.52 5.39
C LYS A 7 9.64 -9.40 5.36
N GLU A 8 8.86 -9.37 4.28
CA GLU A 8 7.73 -8.46 4.11
C GLU A 8 6.43 -9.04 4.66
N PHE A 9 5.49 -8.16 5.03
CA PHE A 9 4.12 -8.49 5.45
C PHE A 9 4.03 -9.41 6.67
N MET A 10 5.09 -9.45 7.49
CA MET A 10 5.18 -10.31 8.68
C MET A 10 5.34 -9.50 9.98
N MET A 11 5.18 -8.17 9.91
CA MET A 11 5.20 -7.32 11.08
C MET A 11 3.82 -7.25 11.74
N TYR A 12 3.83 -7.26 13.06
CA TYR A 12 2.64 -7.14 13.91
C TYR A 12 2.90 -6.16 15.03
N SER A 13 1.83 -5.60 15.60
CA SER A 13 1.92 -4.75 16.78
C SER A 13 0.74 -4.98 17.71
N GLU A 14 0.99 -4.82 18.99
CA GLU A 14 -0.04 -4.80 20.04
C GLU A 14 0.43 -3.85 21.16
N GLY A 15 -0.38 -2.85 21.48
CA GLY A 15 0.02 -1.79 22.40
C GLY A 15 1.28 -1.10 21.91
N THR A 16 2.36 -1.19 22.70
CA THR A 16 3.68 -0.58 22.40
C THR A 16 4.69 -1.60 21.88
N ARG A 17 4.30 -2.85 21.69
CA ARG A 17 5.17 -3.91 21.20
C ARG A 17 5.01 -4.13 19.70
N LEU A 18 6.14 -4.21 18.99
CA LEU A 18 6.21 -4.61 17.58
C LEU A 18 6.99 -5.92 17.48
N TRP A 19 6.59 -6.82 16.56
CA TRP A 19 7.36 -8.05 16.33
C TRP A 19 7.21 -8.57 14.91
N CYS A 20 8.20 -9.33 14.46
CA CYS A 20 8.17 -10.07 13.22
C CYS A 20 7.73 -11.51 13.47
N ALA A 21 6.62 -11.96 12.88
CA ALA A 21 6.16 -13.34 13.01
C ALA A 21 7.05 -14.35 12.27
N ALA A 22 7.91 -13.91 11.35
CA ALA A 22 8.81 -14.80 10.61
C ALA A 22 10.08 -15.16 11.40
N CYS A 23 10.67 -14.23 12.14
CA CYS A 23 11.93 -14.45 12.86
C CYS A 23 11.84 -14.30 14.38
N GLY A 24 10.69 -13.86 14.91
CA GLY A 24 10.47 -13.66 16.35
C GLY A 24 11.09 -12.36 16.93
N LYS A 25 11.92 -11.64 16.16
CA LYS A 25 12.51 -10.37 16.61
C LYS A 25 11.43 -9.40 17.01
N ALA A 26 11.60 -8.74 18.16
CA ALA A 26 10.62 -7.82 18.72
C ALA A 26 11.26 -6.54 19.26
N TRP A 27 10.47 -5.48 19.26
CA TRP A 27 10.84 -4.15 19.73
C TRP A 27 9.75 -3.60 20.63
N GLN A 28 10.17 -2.83 21.63
CA GLN A 28 9.29 -2.09 22.52
C GLN A 28 9.39 -0.60 22.23
N MET A 29 8.26 0.07 22.12
CA MET A 29 8.19 1.51 21.91
C MET A 29 7.99 2.23 23.24
N SER A 30 8.82 3.23 23.51
CA SER A 30 8.72 4.09 24.70
C SER A 30 7.59 5.13 24.56
N ALA A 31 7.27 5.84 25.65
CA ALA A 31 6.33 6.96 25.63
C ALA A 31 6.80 8.14 24.75
N LEU A 32 8.08 8.22 24.41
CA LEU A 32 8.67 9.21 23.51
C LEU A 32 8.79 8.69 22.07
N SER A 33 8.15 7.57 21.75
CA SER A 33 8.17 6.91 20.44
C SER A 33 9.57 6.37 20.02
N GLU A 34 10.45 6.13 20.97
CA GLU A 34 11.72 5.46 20.72
C GLU A 34 11.54 3.94 20.76
N LEU A 35 12.16 3.26 19.82
CA LEU A 35 12.18 1.80 19.75
C LEU A 35 13.43 1.24 20.42
N SER A 36 13.27 0.15 21.13
CA SER A 36 14.36 -0.68 21.63
C SER A 36 14.05 -2.15 21.37
N ALA A 37 15.03 -2.89 20.86
CA ALA A 37 14.89 -4.34 20.69
C ALA A 37 14.77 -5.02 22.05
N GLU A 38 13.87 -6.03 22.15
CA GLU A 38 13.78 -6.84 23.38
C GLU A 38 15.03 -7.67 23.59
N GLU A 39 15.68 -8.10 22.47
CA GLU A 39 16.94 -8.85 22.49
C GLU A 39 17.84 -8.43 21.32
N GLY A 40 19.13 -8.37 21.55
CA GLY A 40 20.15 -8.04 20.55
C GLY A 40 20.15 -6.57 20.12
N GLU A 41 20.57 -6.31 18.90
CA GLU A 41 20.72 -4.96 18.35
C GLU A 41 19.36 -4.33 18.01
N THR A 42 19.25 -3.02 18.22
CA THR A 42 18.13 -2.20 17.76
C THR A 42 18.49 -1.60 16.41
N GLU A 43 17.92 -2.11 15.33
CA GLU A 43 18.24 -1.70 13.96
C GLU A 43 17.83 -0.24 13.69
N PHE A 44 16.67 0.17 14.22
CA PHE A 44 16.16 1.53 14.14
C PHE A 44 15.60 1.95 15.51
N THR A 45 16.01 3.11 15.98
CA THR A 45 15.50 3.69 17.24
C THR A 45 14.22 4.51 17.03
N HIS A 46 13.87 4.83 15.78
CA HIS A 46 12.68 5.61 15.46
C HIS A 46 11.95 5.05 14.24
N ILE A 47 10.61 5.10 14.26
CA ILE A 47 9.76 4.66 13.14
C ILE A 47 10.05 5.44 11.84
N PRO A 48 10.30 6.76 11.82
CA PRO A 48 10.65 7.47 10.60
C PRO A 48 11.90 6.94 9.90
N ASP A 49 12.93 6.54 10.64
CA ASP A 49 14.17 5.97 10.06
C ASP A 49 13.90 4.59 9.45
N TRP A 50 13.09 3.77 10.14
CA TRP A 50 12.64 2.49 9.61
C TRP A 50 11.84 2.68 8.32
N MET A 51 10.89 3.62 8.31
CA MET A 51 10.08 3.95 7.12
C MET A 51 10.95 4.46 5.96
N ALA A 52 11.98 5.28 6.24
CA ALA A 52 12.93 5.74 5.22
C ALA A 52 13.72 4.57 4.61
N TRP A 53 14.11 3.60 5.41
CA TRP A 53 14.76 2.37 4.93
C TRP A 53 13.82 1.51 4.08
N GLU A 54 12.54 1.35 4.48
CA GLU A 54 11.54 0.65 3.66
C GLU A 54 11.34 1.35 2.31
N ARG A 55 11.23 2.68 2.30
CA ARG A 55 11.13 3.48 1.08
C ARG A 55 12.33 3.26 0.16
N GLU A 56 13.54 3.25 0.70
CA GLU A 56 14.75 3.01 -0.10
C GLU A 56 14.79 1.61 -0.71
N ASN A 57 14.29 0.59 -0.01
CA ASN A 57 14.16 -0.76 -0.54
C ASN A 57 13.16 -0.79 -1.72
N VAL A 58 11.99 -0.17 -1.58
CA VAL A 58 11.00 -0.06 -2.66
C VAL A 58 11.55 0.74 -3.83
N ARG A 59 12.20 1.89 -3.59
CA ARG A 59 12.86 2.71 -4.62
C ARG A 59 13.84 1.88 -5.44
N ARG A 60 14.66 1.08 -4.78
CA ARG A 60 15.63 0.20 -5.45
C ARG A 60 14.93 -0.83 -6.33
N GLU A 61 13.88 -1.49 -5.85
CA GLU A 61 13.08 -2.42 -6.64
C GLU A 61 12.50 -1.76 -7.90
N VAL A 62 11.94 -0.55 -7.75
CA VAL A 62 11.37 0.22 -8.86
C VAL A 62 12.45 0.63 -9.87
N ARG A 63 13.59 1.17 -9.43
CA ARG A 63 14.67 1.63 -10.30
C ARG A 63 15.37 0.50 -11.06
N GLU A 64 15.46 -0.68 -10.45
CA GLU A 64 16.02 -1.89 -11.06
C GLU A 64 15.02 -2.62 -11.97
N GLY A 65 13.78 -2.14 -12.08
CA GLY A 65 12.74 -2.76 -12.91
C GLY A 65 12.21 -4.08 -12.37
N ARG A 66 12.42 -4.36 -11.08
CA ARG A 66 12.03 -5.62 -10.42
C ARG A 66 10.72 -5.52 -9.65
N TYR A 67 10.23 -4.28 -9.43
CA TYR A 67 9.01 -4.09 -8.67
C TYR A 67 7.80 -4.66 -9.42
N HIS A 68 7.11 -5.55 -8.77
CA HIS A 68 5.82 -6.09 -9.19
C HIS A 68 4.99 -6.41 -7.94
N PHE A 69 3.78 -5.90 -7.90
CA PHE A 69 2.80 -6.19 -6.86
C PHE A 69 1.48 -6.59 -7.51
N GLU A 70 0.87 -7.65 -7.02
CA GLU A 70 -0.45 -8.10 -7.45
C GLU A 70 -1.22 -8.60 -6.23
N ALA A 71 -2.46 -8.16 -6.11
CA ALA A 71 -3.37 -8.61 -5.06
C ALA A 71 -4.80 -8.71 -5.56
N ASP A 72 -5.52 -9.69 -5.07
CA ASP A 72 -6.97 -9.69 -5.13
C ASP A 72 -7.50 -8.63 -4.17
N VAL A 73 -8.50 -7.88 -4.61
CA VAL A 73 -9.07 -6.78 -3.83
C VAL A 73 -10.59 -6.88 -3.82
N THR A 74 -11.22 -6.51 -2.71
CA THR A 74 -12.65 -6.15 -2.73
C THR A 74 -12.74 -4.70 -3.20
N VAL A 75 -13.55 -4.44 -4.22
CA VAL A 75 -13.68 -3.13 -4.85
C VAL A 75 -14.96 -2.45 -4.39
N HIS A 76 -14.84 -1.25 -3.85
CA HIS A 76 -15.97 -0.36 -3.60
C HIS A 76 -15.82 0.89 -4.45
N THR A 77 -16.94 1.42 -4.95
CA THR A 77 -16.98 2.69 -5.67
C THR A 77 -17.83 3.70 -4.91
N LEU A 78 -17.56 4.99 -5.10
CA LEU A 78 -18.24 6.09 -4.42
C LEU A 78 -18.81 7.10 -5.43
N PRO A 79 -19.71 6.70 -6.35
CA PRO A 79 -20.27 7.62 -7.32
C PRO A 79 -21.09 8.70 -6.60
N ASN A 80 -20.92 9.94 -7.01
CA ASN A 80 -21.62 11.12 -6.47
C ASN A 80 -21.31 11.42 -4.98
N ALA A 81 -20.24 10.87 -4.41
CA ALA A 81 -19.81 11.08 -3.03
C ALA A 81 -20.92 10.83 -1.96
N LYS A 82 -21.92 9.96 -2.27
CA LYS A 82 -23.06 9.76 -1.38
C LYS A 82 -23.00 8.46 -0.57
N ARG A 83 -22.61 7.37 -1.22
CA ARG A 83 -22.46 6.07 -0.55
C ARG A 83 -21.57 5.14 -1.36
N PHE A 84 -20.95 4.21 -0.67
CA PHE A 84 -20.19 3.13 -1.28
C PHE A 84 -21.11 2.08 -1.90
N TYR A 85 -20.68 1.58 -3.05
CA TYR A 85 -21.28 0.43 -3.74
C TYR A 85 -20.24 -0.68 -3.80
N ASP A 86 -20.58 -1.84 -3.25
CA ASP A 86 -19.77 -3.05 -3.36
C ASP A 86 -19.85 -3.56 -4.81
N GLN A 87 -18.71 -3.62 -5.48
CA GLN A 87 -18.55 -4.10 -6.86
C GLN A 87 -18.01 -5.54 -6.89
N GLY A 88 -17.78 -6.15 -5.72
CA GLY A 88 -17.24 -7.49 -5.61
C GLY A 88 -15.73 -7.54 -5.72
N MET A 89 -15.23 -8.67 -6.23
CA MET A 89 -13.81 -8.92 -6.34
C MET A 89 -13.21 -8.30 -7.60
N GLY A 90 -12.00 -7.83 -7.45
CA GLY A 90 -11.16 -7.33 -8.51
C GLY A 90 -9.70 -7.67 -8.28
N LYS A 91 -8.83 -7.14 -9.11
CA LYS A 91 -7.39 -7.33 -9.04
C LYS A 91 -6.70 -5.97 -9.13
N LEU A 92 -5.78 -5.73 -8.21
CA LEU A 92 -4.87 -4.59 -8.24
C LEU A 92 -3.50 -5.09 -8.70
N ILE A 93 -2.96 -4.48 -9.74
CA ILE A 93 -1.64 -4.80 -10.30
C ILE A 93 -0.84 -3.50 -10.34
N GLN A 94 0.36 -3.52 -9.76
CA GLN A 94 1.26 -2.38 -9.79
C GLN A 94 2.65 -2.84 -10.23
N THR A 95 3.19 -2.16 -11.24
CA THR A 95 4.50 -2.44 -11.82
C THR A 95 5.33 -1.17 -11.89
N CYS A 96 6.60 -1.26 -12.28
CA CYS A 96 7.45 -0.09 -12.51
C CYS A 96 6.92 0.90 -13.57
N GLU A 97 5.88 0.53 -14.30
CA GLU A 97 5.28 1.35 -15.37
C GLU A 97 4.02 2.09 -14.94
N GLY A 98 3.31 1.57 -13.92
CA GLY A 98 2.07 2.16 -13.45
C GLY A 98 1.20 1.20 -12.64
N THR A 99 -0.04 1.61 -12.43
CA THR A 99 -1.04 0.91 -11.62
C THR A 99 -2.25 0.55 -12.47
N ARG A 100 -2.76 -0.67 -12.32
CA ARG A 100 -3.96 -1.18 -13.03
C ARG A 100 -4.94 -1.77 -12.04
N ILE A 101 -6.23 -1.54 -12.28
CA ILE A 101 -7.34 -2.20 -11.61
C ILE A 101 -8.15 -2.95 -12.63
N GLN A 102 -8.41 -4.22 -12.38
CA GLN A 102 -9.32 -5.03 -13.18
C GLN A 102 -10.45 -5.53 -12.27
N CYS A 103 -11.68 -5.19 -12.62
CA CYS A 103 -12.87 -5.60 -11.86
C CYS A 103 -14.12 -5.64 -12.73
N THR A 104 -15.25 -5.91 -12.12
CA THR A 104 -16.57 -5.63 -12.70
C THR A 104 -17.16 -4.45 -11.93
N ALA A 105 -17.40 -3.34 -12.60
CA ALA A 105 -18.03 -2.18 -11.99
C ALA A 105 -19.39 -1.92 -12.64
N TYR A 106 -20.42 -1.78 -11.82
CA TYR A 106 -21.82 -1.58 -12.28
C TYR A 106 -22.29 -2.63 -13.32
N GLY A 107 -21.86 -3.89 -13.11
CA GLY A 107 -22.20 -5.01 -13.97
C GLY A 107 -21.46 -5.05 -15.32
N LYS A 108 -20.44 -4.23 -15.52
CA LYS A 108 -19.63 -4.18 -16.74
C LYS A 108 -18.16 -4.45 -16.42
N PRO A 109 -17.41 -5.11 -17.33
CA PRO A 109 -15.97 -5.21 -17.21
C PRO A 109 -15.33 -3.82 -17.09
N CYS A 110 -14.44 -3.65 -16.14
CA CYS A 110 -13.72 -2.42 -15.86
C CYS A 110 -12.21 -2.75 -15.81
N ASP A 111 -11.45 -2.08 -16.65
CA ASP A 111 -9.99 -2.20 -16.73
C ASP A 111 -9.42 -0.78 -16.78
N LEU A 112 -8.92 -0.31 -15.65
CA LEU A 112 -8.37 1.04 -15.50
C LEU A 112 -6.85 0.94 -15.36
N TYR A 113 -6.16 1.83 -16.05
CA TYR A 113 -4.71 1.91 -15.99
C TYR A 113 -4.25 3.36 -15.85
N TRP A 114 -3.39 3.59 -14.88
CA TRP A 114 -2.67 4.84 -14.71
C TRP A 114 -1.19 4.59 -14.96
N ALA A 115 -0.65 5.29 -15.95
CA ALA A 115 0.80 5.31 -16.16
C ALA A 115 1.50 5.96 -14.96
N GLY A 116 2.78 5.67 -14.76
CA GLY A 116 3.54 6.21 -13.63
C GLY A 116 3.54 7.73 -13.52
N THR A 117 3.32 8.46 -14.64
CA THR A 117 3.21 9.93 -14.64
C THR A 117 1.83 10.46 -14.24
N GLU A 118 0.83 9.62 -14.13
CA GLU A 118 -0.58 10.00 -13.93
C GLU A 118 -1.06 9.82 -12.48
N LEU A 119 -0.34 9.00 -11.69
CA LEU A 119 -0.69 8.72 -10.30
C LEU A 119 0.49 9.09 -9.40
N GLU A 120 0.45 10.28 -8.80
CA GLU A 120 1.52 10.81 -7.95
C GLU A 120 1.58 10.12 -6.59
N SER A 121 0.41 9.88 -6.00
CA SER A 121 0.25 9.21 -4.70
C SER A 121 -1.12 8.54 -4.64
N VAL A 122 -1.29 7.68 -3.66
CA VAL A 122 -2.59 7.09 -3.30
C VAL A 122 -2.90 7.43 -1.85
N HIS A 123 -4.18 7.61 -1.56
CA HIS A 123 -4.62 7.75 -0.18
C HIS A 123 -4.82 6.38 0.45
N ILE A 124 -4.43 6.24 1.72
CA ILE A 124 -4.57 5.01 2.49
C ILE A 124 -5.50 5.26 3.66
N GLU A 125 -6.51 4.42 3.80
CA GLU A 125 -7.37 4.38 4.97
C GLU A 125 -7.11 3.08 5.74
N TYR A 126 -6.89 3.21 7.04
CA TYR A 126 -6.69 2.08 7.94
C TYR A 126 -7.95 1.85 8.79
N ASP A 127 -8.28 0.58 9.03
CA ASP A 127 -9.42 0.15 9.83
C ASP A 127 -10.74 0.83 9.43
N TYR A 128 -10.94 1.06 8.13
CA TYR A 128 -12.14 1.72 7.63
C TYR A 128 -13.35 0.76 7.61
N PRO A 129 -14.53 1.18 8.09
CA PRO A 129 -15.71 0.34 8.09
C PRO A 129 -16.36 0.31 6.69
N TYR A 130 -16.06 -0.70 5.88
CA TYR A 130 -16.51 -0.77 4.49
C TYR A 130 -17.76 -1.61 4.24
N ARG A 131 -18.13 -2.50 5.17
CA ARG A 131 -19.41 -3.27 5.11
C ARG A 131 -19.88 -3.68 6.49
N LYS A 132 -21.11 -4.21 6.55
CA LYS A 132 -21.65 -4.83 7.77
C LYS A 132 -21.71 -6.35 7.60
N ASP A 133 -21.41 -7.07 8.68
CA ASP A 133 -21.61 -8.50 8.73
C ASP A 133 -23.12 -8.86 8.84
N LYS A 134 -23.41 -10.16 8.88
CA LYS A 134 -24.80 -10.66 9.05
C LYS A 134 -25.50 -10.19 10.34
N TYR A 135 -24.74 -9.72 11.33
CA TYR A 135 -25.24 -9.17 12.60
C TYR A 135 -25.26 -7.65 12.62
N LYS A 136 -25.10 -6.99 11.46
CA LYS A 136 -25.03 -5.53 11.30
C LYS A 136 -23.85 -4.86 12.02
N LYS A 137 -22.82 -5.63 12.40
CA LYS A 137 -21.54 -5.09 12.88
C LYS A 137 -20.69 -4.63 11.71
N ASN A 138 -19.99 -3.52 11.88
CA ASN A 138 -19.06 -3.05 10.88
C ASN A 138 -17.92 -4.06 10.70
N ILE A 139 -17.57 -4.34 9.44
CA ILE A 139 -16.34 -5.00 9.06
C ILE A 139 -15.39 -3.90 8.66
N PHE A 140 -14.25 -3.85 9.32
CA PHE A 140 -13.19 -2.89 9.07
C PHE A 140 -12.13 -3.53 8.19
N GLY A 141 -11.46 -2.73 7.42
CA GLY A 141 -10.33 -3.16 6.61
C GLY A 141 -9.56 -1.95 6.08
N ASP A 142 -8.32 -2.20 5.80
CA ASP A 142 -7.45 -1.21 5.20
C ASP A 142 -7.75 -1.11 3.70
N CYS A 143 -7.63 0.06 3.12
CA CYS A 143 -7.84 0.24 1.69
C CYS A 143 -6.94 1.29 1.06
N VAL A 144 -6.72 1.11 -0.24
CA VAL A 144 -6.17 2.12 -1.13
C VAL A 144 -7.33 2.88 -1.76
N ASP A 145 -7.35 4.20 -1.66
CA ASP A 145 -8.28 5.06 -2.39
C ASP A 145 -7.59 5.67 -3.62
N ILE A 146 -8.17 5.40 -4.77
CA ILE A 146 -7.78 6.00 -6.04
C ILE A 146 -8.97 6.76 -6.59
N SER A 147 -8.92 8.08 -6.51
CA SER A 147 -9.97 8.95 -7.01
C SER A 147 -9.70 9.37 -8.46
N THR A 148 -10.74 9.30 -9.28
CA THR A 148 -10.77 9.78 -10.66
C THR A 148 -11.76 10.94 -10.79
N HIS A 149 -11.88 11.51 -11.98
CA HIS A 149 -12.90 12.53 -12.27
C HIS A 149 -14.34 12.00 -12.12
N ASP A 150 -14.54 10.73 -12.43
CA ASP A 150 -15.88 10.14 -12.53
C ASP A 150 -16.28 9.33 -11.29
N ASP A 151 -15.31 8.74 -10.59
CA ASP A 151 -15.57 7.88 -9.46
C ASP A 151 -14.35 7.78 -8.53
N SER A 152 -14.54 7.25 -7.33
CA SER A 152 -13.47 6.85 -6.41
C SER A 152 -13.51 5.33 -6.22
N TYR A 153 -12.34 4.72 -6.32
CA TYR A 153 -12.15 3.27 -6.17
C TYR A 153 -11.45 2.98 -4.85
N TRP A 154 -12.16 2.34 -3.95
CA TRP A 154 -11.65 1.89 -2.67
C TRP A 154 -11.34 0.41 -2.75
N LEU A 155 -10.07 0.08 -2.68
CA LEU A 155 -9.53 -1.25 -2.93
C LEU A 155 -9.04 -1.85 -1.61
N HIS A 156 -9.72 -2.87 -1.13
CA HIS A 156 -9.37 -3.57 0.10
C HIS A 156 -8.62 -4.86 -0.27
N PRO A 157 -7.29 -4.92 -0.10
CA PRO A 157 -6.52 -6.13 -0.39
C PRO A 157 -6.96 -7.32 0.44
N VAL A 158 -7.00 -8.49 -0.19
CA VAL A 158 -7.35 -9.76 0.45
C VAL A 158 -6.08 -10.57 0.67
N GLY A 159 -5.93 -11.15 1.85
CA GLY A 159 -4.81 -12.03 2.17
C GLY A 159 -3.80 -11.42 3.13
N LEU A 160 -2.56 -11.16 2.69
CA LEU A 160 -1.49 -10.67 3.55
C LEU A 160 -1.81 -9.31 4.17
N ARG A 161 -1.44 -9.11 5.43
CA ARG A 161 -1.60 -7.84 6.15
C ARG A 161 -0.57 -6.81 5.66
N ASP A 162 -0.86 -5.55 5.95
CA ASP A 162 0.08 -4.42 5.82
C ASP A 162 0.66 -4.21 4.41
N GLN A 163 -0.11 -4.60 3.37
CA GLN A 163 0.30 -4.44 1.98
C GLN A 163 0.27 -2.98 1.52
N LEU A 164 -0.57 -2.16 2.13
CA LEU A 164 -0.87 -0.80 1.70
C LEU A 164 0.34 0.12 1.73
N THR A 165 1.17 0.02 2.77
CA THR A 165 2.40 0.81 2.88
C THR A 165 3.30 0.61 1.67
N LYS A 166 3.49 -0.64 1.23
CA LYS A 166 4.30 -0.94 0.03
C LYS A 166 3.68 -0.35 -1.23
N ILE A 167 2.35 -0.47 -1.40
CA ILE A 167 1.61 0.10 -2.54
C ILE A 167 1.79 1.63 -2.58
N SER A 168 1.61 2.31 -1.44
CA SER A 168 1.75 3.75 -1.34
C SER A 168 3.17 4.21 -1.67
N LEU A 169 4.19 3.63 -1.04
CA LEU A 169 5.59 3.95 -1.29
C LEU A 169 5.96 3.72 -2.77
N ALA A 170 5.50 2.60 -3.34
CA ALA A 170 5.80 2.28 -4.73
C ALA A 170 5.12 3.26 -5.70
N THR A 171 3.88 3.69 -5.44
CA THR A 171 3.21 4.69 -6.28
C THR A 171 4.06 5.95 -6.42
N GLU A 172 4.55 6.48 -5.29
CA GLU A 172 5.39 7.68 -5.28
C GLU A 172 6.73 7.46 -6.01
N GLU A 173 7.39 6.34 -5.78
CA GLU A 173 8.69 6.04 -6.42
C GLU A 173 8.55 5.77 -7.93
N ILE A 174 7.46 5.14 -8.37
CA ILE A 174 7.13 4.95 -9.79
C ILE A 174 6.89 6.31 -10.46
N PHE A 175 6.13 7.20 -9.81
CA PHE A 175 5.89 8.55 -10.32
C PHE A 175 7.18 9.35 -10.46
N LEU A 176 8.04 9.35 -9.44
CA LEU A 176 9.32 10.05 -9.47
C LEU A 176 10.22 9.54 -10.61
N LEU A 177 10.34 8.23 -10.76
CA LEU A 177 11.11 7.61 -11.84
C LEU A 177 10.54 7.95 -13.22
N ALA A 178 9.21 7.92 -13.38
CA ALA A 178 8.55 8.26 -14.63
C ALA A 178 8.78 9.73 -15.01
N LYS A 179 8.70 10.66 -14.04
CA LYS A 179 9.01 12.09 -14.25
C LYS A 179 10.48 12.34 -14.62
N GLU A 180 11.41 11.61 -14.00
CA GLU A 180 12.83 11.68 -14.36
C GLU A 180 13.04 11.28 -15.83
N LYS A 181 12.46 10.15 -16.26
CA LYS A 181 12.54 9.67 -17.64
C LYS A 181 11.95 10.66 -18.65
N VAL A 182 10.85 11.32 -18.34
CA VAL A 182 10.26 12.36 -19.20
C VAL A 182 11.21 13.55 -19.33
N LYS A 183 11.78 14.05 -18.23
CA LYS A 183 12.76 15.16 -18.24
C LYS A 183 14.01 14.84 -19.05
N GLU A 184 14.51 13.62 -18.97
CA GLU A 184 15.67 13.18 -19.73
C GLU A 184 15.40 13.12 -21.25
N ARG A 185 14.21 12.63 -21.64
CA ARG A 185 13.78 12.63 -23.05
C ARG A 185 13.64 14.03 -23.62
N SER A 186 13.08 14.96 -22.84
CA SER A 186 12.92 16.36 -23.26
C SER A 186 14.24 17.14 -23.41
N LYS A 187 15.34 16.68 -22.76
CA LYS A 187 16.67 17.27 -22.91
C LYS A 187 17.45 16.74 -24.12
N LYS A 188 17.02 15.61 -24.69
CA LYS A 188 17.69 14.96 -25.84
C LYS A 188 17.07 15.34 -27.18
N ASN A 189 15.91 15.98 -27.15
CA ASN A 189 15.23 16.57 -28.32
C ASN A 189 15.41 18.08 -28.38
#